data_3a5ab8ad63a44b17d94b4f43455d3ed6
#
_entry.id   3a5ab8ad63a44b17d94b4f43455d3ed6
#
_cell.length_a   1.000
_cell.length_b   1.000
_cell.length_c   1.000
_cell.angle_alpha   90.00
_cell.angle_beta   90.00
_cell.angle_gamma   90.00
#
_symmetry.space_group_name_H-M   'P 1'
#
loop_
_entity.id
_entity.type
_entity.pdbx_description
1 polymer ?
#
loop_
_entity_poly.entity_id
_entity_poly.type
_entity_poly.pdbx_seq_one_letter_code
_entity_poly.pdbx_strand_id
1 'polypeptide(L)'
;ERLFHDPEAAMRYRFREVTGKNLRNLNISIGGDNYCYDLLLKDLKLANKMFREQGGKTVLLGCSIEPELLTDPDIIDDMKRYTCIIARESITWEALQDAGVKDSTYLIPDPAFLLNTVEKPVSEAFKEGNMVGLNLSPMAVENESVAGITMENYRALISHILDTTDMNIALIPHVVWKNNDDRTVLQSLYRDFSKTGRIVLIEDCSCEELKGYIARCRFFIGARTHSTIAAYSSLVPTLAVGYSVKARGIAKDLFGTWE
;
A
#
# COMPACT_ATOMS: atom_id res chain seq x y z
N GLU A 1 -25.41 20.69 -14.31
CA GLU A 1 -24.40 21.78 -14.18
C GLU A 1 -24.15 22.18 -12.72
N ARG A 2 -25.16 22.39 -11.85
CA ARG A 2 -24.97 22.74 -10.42
C ARG A 2 -24.17 21.71 -9.63
N LEU A 3 -24.31 20.42 -9.91
CA LEU A 3 -23.61 19.33 -9.19
C LEU A 3 -22.08 19.34 -9.43
N PHE A 4 -21.61 19.91 -10.54
CA PHE A 4 -20.17 19.95 -10.84
C PHE A 4 -19.45 21.16 -10.24
N HIS A 5 -20.22 22.19 -9.78
CA HIS A 5 -19.66 23.41 -9.19
C HIS A 5 -19.75 23.41 -7.64
N ASP A 6 -20.48 22.48 -7.05
CA ASP A 6 -20.64 22.30 -5.60
C ASP A 6 -20.14 20.92 -5.18
N PRO A 7 -18.90 20.82 -4.66
CA PRO A 7 -18.33 19.54 -4.23
C PRO A 7 -19.15 18.84 -3.15
N GLU A 8 -19.80 19.60 -2.27
CA GLU A 8 -20.64 19.04 -1.21
C GLU A 8 -21.93 18.43 -1.79
N ALA A 9 -22.58 19.12 -2.71
CA ALA A 9 -23.75 18.59 -3.40
C ALA A 9 -23.43 17.33 -4.20
N ALA A 10 -22.28 17.29 -4.89
CA ALA A 10 -21.80 16.13 -5.61
C ALA A 10 -21.53 14.93 -4.68
N MET A 11 -20.91 15.18 -3.54
CA MET A 11 -20.64 14.15 -2.52
C MET A 11 -21.94 13.62 -1.91
N ARG A 12 -22.86 14.51 -1.52
CA ARG A 12 -24.19 14.14 -1.02
C ARG A 12 -24.97 13.30 -2.02
N TYR A 13 -24.87 13.60 -3.30
CA TYR A 13 -25.49 12.82 -4.37
C TYR A 13 -24.90 11.41 -4.44
N ARG A 14 -23.57 11.29 -4.49
CA ARG A 14 -22.86 10.00 -4.52
C ARG A 14 -23.25 9.10 -3.36
N PHE A 15 -23.19 9.61 -2.14
CA PHE A 15 -23.51 8.81 -0.95
C PHE A 15 -25.00 8.51 -0.82
N ARG A 16 -25.88 9.39 -1.29
CA ARG A 16 -27.32 9.14 -1.30
C ARG A 16 -27.70 7.98 -2.23
N GLU A 17 -27.04 7.83 -3.35
CA GLU A 17 -27.26 6.69 -4.25
C GLU A 17 -26.75 5.37 -3.65
N VAL A 18 -25.61 5.40 -2.95
CA VAL A 18 -24.98 4.21 -2.38
C VAL A 18 -25.62 3.80 -1.04
N THR A 19 -25.91 4.76 -0.16
CA THR A 19 -26.38 4.48 1.21
C THR A 19 -27.89 4.67 1.39
N GLY A 20 -28.59 5.06 0.35
CA GLY A 20 -29.96 5.52 0.45
C GLY A 20 -30.02 6.87 1.20
N LYS A 21 -31.01 7.03 2.07
CA LYS A 21 -31.19 8.28 2.84
C LYS A 21 -30.60 8.23 4.25
N ASN A 22 -30.02 7.10 4.65
CA ASN A 22 -29.62 6.87 6.03
C ASN A 22 -28.12 7.05 6.25
N LEU A 23 -27.70 8.31 6.43
CA LEU A 23 -26.32 8.66 6.76
C LEU A 23 -26.01 8.57 8.27
N ARG A 24 -26.99 8.14 9.10
CA ARG A 24 -26.81 7.98 10.56
C ARG A 24 -26.15 6.68 10.95
N ASN A 25 -25.85 5.83 10.00
CA ASN A 25 -25.20 4.55 10.22
C ASN A 25 -23.71 4.70 10.53
N LEU A 26 -23.07 3.58 10.77
CA LEU A 26 -21.62 3.47 10.82
C LEU A 26 -21.06 3.58 9.40
N ASN A 27 -20.17 4.54 9.20
CA ASN A 27 -19.49 4.80 7.95
C ASN A 27 -18.01 4.48 8.13
N ILE A 28 -17.49 3.53 7.38
CA ILE A 28 -16.11 3.08 7.50
C ILE A 28 -15.34 3.55 6.26
N SER A 29 -14.34 4.41 6.46
CA SER A 29 -13.33 4.68 5.45
C SER A 29 -12.31 3.56 5.53
N ILE A 30 -12.24 2.74 4.48
CA ILE A 30 -11.21 1.70 4.38
C ILE A 30 -9.87 2.41 4.28
N GLY A 31 -8.97 2.07 5.20
CA GLY A 31 -7.69 2.73 5.41
C GLY A 31 -6.72 2.63 4.25
N GLY A 32 -5.46 2.64 4.59
CA GLY A 32 -4.36 2.74 3.66
C GLY A 32 -3.85 4.18 3.61
N ASP A 33 -3.65 4.71 2.43
CA ASP A 33 -2.97 5.98 2.18
C ASP A 33 -3.93 7.18 2.09
N ASN A 34 -5.06 7.12 2.78
CA ASN A 34 -6.13 8.11 2.66
C ASN A 34 -5.67 9.54 3.00
N TYR A 35 -4.76 9.68 3.97
CA TYR A 35 -4.20 10.96 4.38
C TYR A 35 -2.69 11.06 4.06
N CYS A 36 -2.26 10.43 2.96
CA CYS A 36 -0.89 10.53 2.46
C CYS A 36 -0.78 11.36 1.17
N TYR A 37 -1.92 11.68 0.52
CA TYR A 37 -1.92 12.37 -0.78
C TYR A 37 -3.02 13.42 -0.85
N ASP A 38 -2.68 14.63 -1.28
CA ASP A 38 -3.58 15.80 -1.36
C ASP A 38 -4.84 15.56 -2.19
N LEU A 39 -4.75 14.73 -3.22
CA LEU A 39 -5.85 14.50 -4.16
C LEU A 39 -7.14 14.02 -3.50
N LEU A 40 -7.03 13.23 -2.43
CA LEU A 40 -8.18 12.66 -1.73
C LEU A 40 -8.59 13.41 -0.48
N LEU A 41 -7.71 14.25 0.09
CA LEU A 41 -7.93 14.90 1.39
C LEU A 41 -9.22 15.72 1.43
N LYS A 42 -9.49 16.49 0.38
CA LYS A 42 -10.68 17.33 0.30
C LYS A 42 -11.96 16.52 0.35
N ASP A 43 -12.03 15.41 -0.39
CA ASP A 43 -13.20 14.55 -0.46
C ASP A 43 -13.39 13.78 0.84
N LEU A 44 -12.31 13.32 1.48
CA LEU A 44 -12.36 12.61 2.76
C LEU A 44 -12.85 13.52 3.89
N LYS A 45 -12.29 14.73 4.01
CA LYS A 45 -12.73 15.74 5.00
C LYS A 45 -14.20 16.08 4.83
N LEU A 46 -14.65 16.30 3.58
CA LEU A 46 -16.04 16.60 3.28
C LEU A 46 -16.98 15.45 3.64
N ALA A 47 -16.61 14.21 3.27
CA ALA A 47 -17.39 13.02 3.60
C ALA A 47 -17.49 12.80 5.12
N ASN A 48 -16.36 12.88 5.83
CA ASN A 48 -16.36 12.75 7.30
C ASN A 48 -17.25 13.79 7.96
N LYS A 49 -17.09 15.07 7.61
CA LYS A 49 -17.93 16.16 8.09
C LYS A 49 -19.42 15.89 7.85
N MET A 50 -19.78 15.54 6.62
CA MET A 50 -21.16 15.31 6.20
C MET A 50 -21.82 14.16 6.97
N PHE A 51 -21.13 13.03 7.17
CA PHE A 51 -21.65 11.90 7.93
C PHE A 51 -21.85 12.28 9.40
N ARG A 52 -20.90 12.99 10.00
CA ARG A 52 -20.97 13.42 11.39
C ARG A 52 -22.10 14.41 11.64
N GLU A 53 -22.31 15.39 10.76
CA GLU A 53 -23.40 16.36 10.84
C GLU A 53 -24.79 15.71 10.73
N GLN A 54 -24.89 14.57 10.04
CA GLN A 54 -26.12 13.79 9.96
C GLN A 54 -26.32 12.84 11.16
N GLY A 55 -25.44 12.87 12.16
CA GLY A 55 -25.50 12.02 13.35
C GLY A 55 -24.95 10.62 13.13
N GLY A 56 -24.23 10.38 12.03
CA GLY A 56 -23.51 9.12 11.76
C GLY A 56 -22.25 8.98 12.59
N LYS A 57 -21.77 7.75 12.71
CA LYS A 57 -20.45 7.43 13.22
C LYS A 57 -19.47 7.21 12.07
N THR A 58 -18.23 7.67 12.21
CA THR A 58 -17.19 7.49 11.19
C THR A 58 -15.99 6.78 11.78
N VAL A 59 -15.46 5.82 11.05
CA VAL A 59 -14.25 5.06 11.41
C VAL A 59 -13.24 5.19 10.28
N LEU A 60 -12.01 5.54 10.62
CA LEU A 60 -10.88 5.48 9.70
C LEU A 60 -10.10 4.20 10.03
N LEU A 61 -10.21 3.20 9.16
CA LEU A 61 -9.73 1.84 9.43
C LEU A 61 -8.39 1.57 8.75
N GLY A 62 -7.36 1.27 9.53
CA GLY A 62 -6.03 0.84 9.04
C GLY A 62 -5.31 1.92 8.25
N CYS A 63 -5.29 3.16 8.75
CA CYS A 63 -4.68 4.30 8.05
C CYS A 63 -3.19 4.46 8.34
N SER A 64 -2.49 5.06 7.36
CA SER A 64 -1.23 5.77 7.56
C SER A 64 -1.44 7.24 7.19
N ILE A 65 -0.86 8.14 7.98
CA ILE A 65 -0.97 9.60 7.83
C ILE A 65 0.45 10.16 7.88
N GLU A 66 0.80 11.00 6.90
CA GLU A 66 2.08 11.71 6.96
C GLU A 66 2.06 12.68 8.15
N PRO A 67 3.04 12.60 9.08
CA PRO A 67 3.05 13.42 10.30
C PRO A 67 2.97 14.92 10.03
N GLU A 68 3.54 15.38 8.91
CA GLU A 68 3.54 16.77 8.50
C GLU A 68 2.12 17.31 8.27
N LEU A 69 1.17 16.47 7.85
CA LEU A 69 -0.23 16.86 7.69
C LEU A 69 -0.91 17.15 9.03
N LEU A 70 -0.46 16.52 10.10
CA LEU A 70 -0.99 16.73 11.45
C LEU A 70 -0.47 18.03 12.12
N THR A 71 0.19 18.90 11.36
CA THR A 71 0.48 20.30 11.73
C THR A 71 -0.61 21.26 11.24
N ASP A 72 -1.45 20.84 10.29
CA ASP A 72 -2.58 21.64 9.79
C ASP A 72 -3.78 21.53 10.72
N PRO A 73 -4.26 22.66 11.31
CA PRO A 73 -5.43 22.67 12.19
C PRO A 73 -6.69 22.08 11.55
N ASP A 74 -6.90 22.26 10.24
CA ASP A 74 -8.03 21.72 9.51
C ASP A 74 -8.00 20.18 9.43
N ILE A 75 -6.82 19.60 9.30
CA ILE A 75 -6.64 18.15 9.32
C ILE A 75 -6.85 17.61 10.73
N ILE A 76 -6.28 18.28 11.75
CA ILE A 76 -6.45 17.90 13.14
C ILE A 76 -7.94 17.94 13.54
N ASP A 77 -8.67 18.97 13.13
CA ASP A 77 -10.10 19.07 13.38
C ASP A 77 -10.91 17.99 12.68
N ASP A 78 -10.49 17.60 11.48
CA ASP A 78 -11.10 16.48 10.77
C ASP A 78 -10.83 15.14 11.48
N MET A 79 -9.60 14.90 11.96
CA MET A 79 -9.28 13.73 12.77
C MET A 79 -10.12 13.65 14.03
N LYS A 80 -10.32 14.76 14.74
CA LYS A 80 -11.17 14.82 15.94
C LYS A 80 -12.65 14.53 15.68
N ARG A 81 -13.10 14.63 14.43
CA ARG A 81 -14.48 14.26 14.05
C ARG A 81 -14.69 12.75 13.94
N TYR A 82 -13.65 11.96 13.71
CA TYR A 82 -13.78 10.52 13.66
C TYR A 82 -14.22 9.95 15.00
N THR A 83 -15.15 8.99 14.96
CA THR A 83 -15.56 8.24 16.15
C THR A 83 -14.47 7.28 16.59
N CYS A 84 -13.71 6.77 15.61
CA CYS A 84 -12.60 5.85 15.84
C CYS A 84 -11.60 5.97 14.69
N ILE A 85 -10.32 6.01 15.04
CA ILE A 85 -9.19 5.95 14.11
C ILE A 85 -8.35 4.73 14.47
N ILE A 86 -8.09 3.88 13.51
CA ILE A 86 -7.22 2.72 13.66
C ILE A 86 -5.98 2.98 12.80
N ALA A 87 -4.91 3.42 13.46
CA ALA A 87 -3.59 3.55 12.85
C ALA A 87 -2.96 2.16 12.71
N ARG A 88 -2.37 1.87 11.56
CA ARG A 88 -1.77 0.55 11.29
C ARG A 88 -0.29 0.44 11.61
N GLU A 89 0.35 1.54 11.98
CA GLU A 89 1.76 1.61 12.38
C GLU A 89 2.00 2.75 13.39
N SER A 90 3.09 2.62 14.16
CA SER A 90 3.37 3.47 15.31
C SER A 90 3.66 4.92 14.96
N ILE A 91 4.27 5.23 13.80
CA ILE A 91 4.59 6.61 13.42
C ILE A 91 3.30 7.43 13.27
N THR A 92 2.30 6.90 12.57
CA THR A 92 0.98 7.54 12.47
C THR A 92 0.29 7.65 13.82
N TRP A 93 0.34 6.58 14.64
CA TRP A 93 -0.29 6.59 15.96
C TRP A 93 0.35 7.64 16.87
N GLU A 94 1.68 7.70 16.95
CA GLU A 94 2.43 8.69 17.73
C GLU A 94 2.10 10.12 17.28
N ALA A 95 2.10 10.37 15.97
CA ALA A 95 1.78 11.68 15.41
C ALA A 95 0.34 12.14 15.76
N LEU A 96 -0.64 11.23 15.74
CA LEU A 96 -2.01 11.52 16.19
C LEU A 96 -2.06 11.84 17.69
N GLN A 97 -1.29 11.12 18.54
CA GLN A 97 -1.20 11.41 19.95
C GLN A 97 -0.62 12.82 20.20
N ASP A 98 0.45 13.18 19.50
CA ASP A 98 1.11 14.47 19.59
C ASP A 98 0.22 15.62 19.11
N ALA A 99 -0.60 15.39 18.07
CA ALA A 99 -1.61 16.32 17.59
C ALA A 99 -2.86 16.45 18.51
N GLY A 100 -2.89 15.71 19.64
CA GLY A 100 -3.99 15.77 20.60
C GLY A 100 -5.24 14.99 20.16
N VAL A 101 -5.11 14.02 19.26
CA VAL A 101 -6.17 13.10 18.83
C VAL A 101 -5.99 11.75 19.54
N LYS A 102 -6.30 11.70 20.85
CA LYS A 102 -5.95 10.56 21.73
C LYS A 102 -7.09 9.59 21.96
N ASP A 103 -8.26 10.09 22.35
CA ASP A 103 -9.34 9.28 22.93
C ASP A 103 -10.00 8.32 21.94
N SER A 104 -9.89 8.60 20.65
CA SER A 104 -10.50 7.81 19.58
C SER A 104 -9.51 7.06 18.71
N THR A 105 -8.21 7.04 19.08
CA THR A 105 -7.14 6.49 18.26
C THR A 105 -6.55 5.22 18.85
N TYR A 106 -6.46 4.17 18.04
CA TYR A 106 -5.94 2.85 18.39
C TYR A 106 -4.83 2.45 17.43
N LEU A 107 -3.80 1.79 17.94
CA LEU A 107 -2.76 1.15 17.13
C LEU A 107 -3.11 -0.32 16.95
N ILE A 108 -3.41 -0.73 15.73
CA ILE A 108 -3.72 -2.12 15.36
C ILE A 108 -3.02 -2.41 14.03
N PRO A 109 -2.16 -3.44 13.95
CA PRO A 109 -1.45 -3.79 12.71
C PRO A 109 -2.39 -3.93 11.50
N ASP A 110 -1.84 -3.68 10.31
CA ASP A 110 -2.59 -3.80 9.05
C ASP A 110 -3.22 -5.19 8.92
N PRO A 111 -4.54 -5.30 8.66
CA PRO A 111 -5.21 -6.60 8.54
C PRO A 111 -4.65 -7.49 7.42
N ALA A 112 -3.91 -6.95 6.47
CA ALA A 112 -3.22 -7.73 5.44
C ALA A 112 -2.20 -8.74 6.01
N PHE A 113 -1.72 -8.54 7.25
CA PHE A 113 -0.92 -9.55 7.95
C PHE A 113 -1.67 -10.87 8.17
N LEU A 114 -3.00 -10.81 8.28
CA LEU A 114 -3.87 -11.98 8.51
C LEU A 114 -4.36 -12.64 7.22
N LEU A 115 -4.00 -12.08 6.04
CA LEU A 115 -4.41 -12.65 4.76
C LEU A 115 -3.91 -14.08 4.61
N ASN A 116 -4.78 -14.99 4.18
CA ASN A 116 -4.42 -16.37 3.91
C ASN A 116 -3.47 -16.46 2.72
N THR A 117 -2.74 -17.56 2.67
CA THR A 117 -1.85 -17.91 1.55
C THR A 117 -2.54 -18.96 0.70
N VAL A 118 -2.67 -18.70 -0.60
CA VAL A 118 -3.23 -19.65 -1.58
C VAL A 118 -2.14 -20.03 -2.58
N GLU A 119 -1.81 -21.31 -2.65
CA GLU A 119 -0.82 -21.79 -3.61
C GLU A 119 -1.44 -22.01 -4.99
N LYS A 120 -0.72 -21.57 -6.02
CA LYS A 120 -1.02 -21.87 -7.42
C LYS A 120 0.07 -22.75 -8.03
N PRO A 121 -0.27 -23.55 -9.05
CA PRO A 121 0.75 -24.21 -9.86
C PRO A 121 1.75 -23.19 -10.42
N VAL A 122 3.00 -23.56 -10.44
CA VAL A 122 4.10 -22.71 -10.90
C VAL A 122 4.72 -23.27 -12.20
N SER A 123 5.29 -22.38 -13.01
CA SER A 123 6.08 -22.79 -14.17
C SER A 123 7.40 -23.43 -13.77
N GLU A 124 8.04 -24.14 -14.68
CA GLU A 124 9.37 -24.76 -14.44
C GLU A 124 10.45 -23.73 -14.08
N ALA A 125 10.31 -22.49 -14.52
CA ALA A 125 11.23 -21.41 -14.17
C ALA A 125 11.07 -20.92 -12.73
N PHE A 126 9.95 -21.20 -12.07
CA PHE A 126 9.74 -20.88 -10.66
C PHE A 126 10.29 -22.01 -9.78
N LYS A 127 11.45 -21.81 -9.20
CA LYS A 127 12.13 -22.76 -8.32
C LYS A 127 11.80 -22.46 -6.86
N GLU A 128 10.81 -23.11 -6.30
CA GLU A 128 10.37 -22.91 -4.92
C GLU A 128 11.56 -23.01 -3.94
N GLY A 129 11.64 -22.07 -3.00
CA GLY A 129 12.74 -21.96 -2.05
C GLY A 129 14.07 -21.45 -2.64
N ASN A 130 14.15 -21.25 -3.96
CA ASN A 130 15.32 -20.70 -4.66
C ASN A 130 14.95 -19.53 -5.59
N MET A 131 14.01 -18.71 -5.16
CA MET A 131 13.53 -17.53 -5.87
C MET A 131 13.89 -16.24 -5.13
N VAL A 132 14.27 -15.22 -5.86
CA VAL A 132 14.20 -13.83 -5.39
C VAL A 132 12.94 -13.20 -6.00
N GLY A 133 11.98 -12.86 -5.14
CA GLY A 133 10.79 -12.12 -5.56
C GLY A 133 11.09 -10.63 -5.69
N LEU A 134 10.72 -10.01 -6.79
CA LEU A 134 10.88 -8.58 -7.05
C LEU A 134 9.52 -7.95 -7.36
N ASN A 135 9.19 -6.89 -6.64
CA ASN A 135 8.07 -6.00 -6.96
C ASN A 135 8.59 -4.59 -7.18
N LEU A 136 8.19 -3.98 -8.28
CA LEU A 136 8.50 -2.60 -8.64
C LEU A 136 7.22 -1.85 -9.01
N SER A 137 7.11 -0.61 -8.54
CA SER A 137 5.97 0.27 -8.78
C SER A 137 6.31 1.34 -9.81
N PRO A 138 5.44 1.67 -10.77
CA PRO A 138 5.58 2.86 -11.61
C PRO A 138 5.80 4.13 -10.80
N MET A 139 5.14 4.28 -9.65
CA MET A 139 5.33 5.44 -8.78
C MET A 139 6.78 5.58 -8.27
N ALA A 140 7.49 4.48 -8.04
CA ALA A 140 8.90 4.55 -7.65
C ALA A 140 9.77 5.07 -8.79
N VAL A 141 9.42 4.74 -10.03
CA VAL A 141 10.10 5.23 -11.23
C VAL A 141 9.76 6.70 -11.50
N GLU A 142 8.49 7.08 -11.34
CA GLU A 142 8.04 8.48 -11.57
C GLU A 142 8.61 9.48 -10.56
N ASN A 143 8.86 9.04 -9.31
CA ASN A 143 9.36 9.88 -8.22
C ASN A 143 10.89 9.77 -8.02
N GLU A 144 11.63 9.18 -8.96
CA GLU A 144 13.08 9.08 -8.87
C GLU A 144 13.77 10.44 -9.00
N SER A 145 14.88 10.63 -8.28
CA SER A 145 15.65 11.88 -8.32
C SER A 145 16.51 12.04 -9.57
N VAL A 146 16.85 10.94 -10.22
CA VAL A 146 17.64 10.89 -11.46
C VAL A 146 16.91 9.99 -12.44
N ALA A 147 16.55 10.52 -13.59
CA ALA A 147 15.76 9.83 -14.60
C ALA A 147 16.39 8.50 -15.03
N GLY A 148 15.63 7.41 -14.95
CA GLY A 148 16.04 6.06 -15.35
C GLY A 148 16.79 5.27 -14.27
N ILE A 149 17.22 5.91 -13.17
CA ILE A 149 18.08 5.27 -12.17
C ILE A 149 17.42 4.06 -11.50
N THR A 150 16.11 4.13 -11.27
CA THR A 150 15.38 3.02 -10.64
C THR A 150 15.44 1.77 -11.52
N MET A 151 15.13 1.92 -12.79
CA MET A 151 15.16 0.80 -13.74
C MET A 151 16.59 0.27 -13.96
N GLU A 152 17.59 1.14 -13.98
CA GLU A 152 19.00 0.75 -14.08
C GLU A 152 19.45 -0.05 -12.86
N ASN A 153 19.08 0.38 -11.65
CA ASN A 153 19.36 -0.33 -10.40
C ASN A 153 18.71 -1.72 -10.37
N TYR A 154 17.45 -1.84 -10.82
CA TYR A 154 16.80 -3.16 -10.89
C TYR A 154 17.44 -4.07 -11.93
N ARG A 155 17.87 -3.54 -13.09
CA ARG A 155 18.66 -4.32 -14.08
C ARG A 155 19.97 -4.79 -13.51
N ALA A 156 20.72 -3.90 -12.85
CA ALA A 156 21.99 -4.24 -12.22
C ALA A 156 21.80 -5.30 -11.12
N LEU A 157 20.77 -5.17 -10.30
CA LEU A 157 20.42 -6.15 -9.28
C LEU A 157 20.09 -7.52 -9.88
N ILE A 158 19.26 -7.57 -10.93
CA ILE A 158 18.90 -8.80 -11.62
C ILE A 158 20.14 -9.45 -12.21
N SER A 159 20.97 -8.69 -12.94
CA SER A 159 22.24 -9.20 -13.48
C SER A 159 23.12 -9.78 -12.38
N HIS A 160 23.30 -9.03 -11.29
CA HIS A 160 24.12 -9.49 -10.16
C HIS A 160 23.61 -10.82 -9.58
N ILE A 161 22.30 -10.94 -9.33
CA ILE A 161 21.72 -12.19 -8.80
C ILE A 161 21.96 -13.35 -9.77
N LEU A 162 21.71 -13.14 -11.07
CA LEU A 162 21.87 -14.17 -12.09
C LEU A 162 23.33 -14.58 -12.30
N ASP A 163 24.28 -13.66 -12.16
CA ASP A 163 25.70 -13.90 -12.39
C ASP A 163 26.40 -14.54 -11.19
N THR A 164 25.93 -14.22 -9.96
CA THR A 164 26.64 -14.61 -8.73
C THR A 164 25.95 -15.71 -7.93
N THR A 165 24.72 -16.08 -8.30
CA THR A 165 23.92 -17.10 -7.59
C THR A 165 23.25 -18.07 -8.58
N ASP A 166 22.72 -19.17 -8.06
CA ASP A 166 21.85 -20.10 -8.79
C ASP A 166 20.35 -19.78 -8.63
N MET A 167 20.00 -18.70 -7.93
CA MET A 167 18.61 -18.31 -7.68
C MET A 167 17.93 -17.80 -8.95
N ASN A 168 16.68 -18.14 -9.11
CA ASN A 168 15.81 -17.58 -10.14
C ASN A 168 15.06 -16.35 -9.62
N ILE A 169 14.44 -15.60 -10.52
CA ILE A 169 13.75 -14.34 -10.20
C ILE A 169 12.28 -14.45 -10.55
N ALA A 170 11.42 -14.05 -9.61
CA ALA A 170 10.00 -13.87 -9.82
C ALA A 170 9.65 -12.39 -9.80
N LEU A 171 9.19 -11.86 -10.93
CA LEU A 171 8.63 -10.51 -11.02
C LEU A 171 7.15 -10.57 -10.64
N ILE A 172 6.78 -9.97 -9.52
CA ILE A 172 5.46 -10.12 -8.91
C ILE A 172 4.73 -8.77 -8.90
N PRO A 173 3.73 -8.55 -9.77
CA PRO A 173 2.90 -7.35 -9.73
C PRO A 173 2.01 -7.38 -8.49
N HIS A 174 1.64 -6.20 -7.98
CA HIS A 174 0.75 -6.08 -6.82
C HIS A 174 -0.38 -5.06 -7.04
N VAL A 175 -0.16 -4.05 -7.87
CA VAL A 175 -1.17 -3.08 -8.31
C VAL A 175 -1.27 -3.14 -9.83
N VAL A 176 -2.51 -3.25 -10.33
CA VAL A 176 -2.80 -3.43 -11.78
C VAL A 176 -3.86 -2.44 -12.26
N TRP A 177 -3.87 -1.22 -11.74
CA TRP A 177 -4.81 -0.18 -12.14
C TRP A 177 -4.36 0.54 -13.40
N LYS A 178 -5.30 0.99 -14.22
CA LYS A 178 -5.06 1.60 -15.55
C LYS A 178 -3.90 2.61 -15.61
N ASN A 179 -3.72 3.43 -14.59
CA ASN A 179 -2.68 4.47 -14.56
C ASN A 179 -1.58 4.18 -13.51
N ASN A 180 -1.58 3.01 -12.91
CA ASN A 180 -0.62 2.61 -11.89
C ASN A 180 -0.51 1.08 -11.90
N ASP A 181 0.06 0.55 -12.98
CA ASP A 181 0.13 -0.89 -13.26
C ASP A 181 1.58 -1.38 -13.17
N ASP A 182 1.88 -2.15 -12.13
CA ASP A 182 3.21 -2.70 -11.89
C ASP A 182 3.72 -3.55 -13.07
N ARG A 183 2.79 -4.18 -13.82
CA ARG A 183 3.14 -5.01 -14.98
C ARG A 183 3.89 -4.24 -16.05
N THR A 184 3.67 -2.94 -16.19
CA THR A 184 4.33 -2.12 -17.21
C THR A 184 5.85 -2.09 -17.03
N VAL A 185 6.31 -1.84 -15.82
CA VAL A 185 7.74 -1.79 -15.49
C VAL A 185 8.33 -3.20 -15.37
N LEU A 186 7.58 -4.16 -14.81
CA LEU A 186 8.02 -5.55 -14.66
C LEU A 186 8.16 -6.25 -16.02
N GLN A 187 7.28 -6.00 -17.00
CA GLN A 187 7.41 -6.51 -18.35
C GLN A 187 8.66 -6.01 -19.07
N SER A 188 9.10 -4.77 -18.80
CA SER A 188 10.35 -4.27 -19.35
C SER A 188 11.53 -5.07 -18.82
N LEU A 189 11.61 -5.29 -17.50
CA LEU A 189 12.64 -6.13 -16.89
C LEU A 189 12.58 -7.57 -17.40
N TYR A 190 11.38 -8.15 -17.51
CA TYR A 190 11.21 -9.50 -18.04
C TYR A 190 11.77 -9.64 -19.46
N ARG A 191 11.48 -8.69 -20.37
CA ARG A 191 11.98 -8.71 -21.75
C ARG A 191 13.51 -8.68 -21.82
N ASP A 192 14.14 -7.91 -20.92
CA ASP A 192 15.60 -7.79 -20.89
C ASP A 192 16.30 -9.11 -20.51
N PHE A 193 15.67 -9.92 -19.63
CA PHE A 193 16.29 -11.11 -19.04
C PHE A 193 15.62 -12.44 -19.38
N SER A 194 14.49 -12.46 -20.11
CA SER A 194 13.72 -13.68 -20.41
C SER A 194 14.53 -14.80 -21.06
N LYS A 195 15.52 -14.44 -21.89
CA LYS A 195 16.40 -15.41 -22.59
C LYS A 195 17.29 -16.22 -21.65
N THR A 196 17.45 -15.80 -20.40
CA THR A 196 18.22 -16.55 -19.40
C THR A 196 17.54 -17.83 -18.95
N GLY A 197 16.20 -17.94 -19.14
CA GLY A 197 15.38 -19.04 -18.62
C GLY A 197 15.24 -19.05 -17.09
N ARG A 198 15.79 -18.03 -16.39
CA ARG A 198 15.85 -17.95 -14.93
C ARG A 198 14.99 -16.82 -14.33
N ILE A 199 14.12 -16.24 -15.13
CA ILE A 199 13.20 -15.19 -14.70
C ILE A 199 11.77 -15.55 -15.09
N VAL A 200 10.81 -15.29 -14.22
CA VAL A 200 9.38 -15.48 -14.49
C VAL A 200 8.63 -14.20 -14.15
N LEU A 201 7.67 -13.82 -15.00
CA LEU A 201 6.71 -12.77 -14.72
C LEU A 201 5.42 -13.44 -14.25
N ILE A 202 5.01 -13.12 -13.02
CA ILE A 202 3.76 -13.62 -12.46
C ILE A 202 2.60 -12.81 -13.04
N GLU A 203 1.58 -13.51 -13.49
CA GLU A 203 0.34 -12.89 -14.00
C GLU A 203 -0.48 -12.33 -12.85
N ASP A 204 -1.42 -11.43 -13.19
CA ASP A 204 -2.38 -10.88 -12.23
C ASP A 204 -3.27 -12.00 -11.67
N CYS A 205 -3.42 -11.99 -10.36
CA CYS A 205 -4.24 -12.95 -9.64
C CYS A 205 -4.71 -12.36 -8.29
N SER A 206 -5.43 -13.13 -7.47
CA SER A 206 -5.91 -12.64 -6.18
C SER A 206 -4.75 -12.30 -5.22
N CYS A 207 -5.02 -11.43 -4.25
CA CYS A 207 -4.01 -11.04 -3.25
C CYS A 207 -3.49 -12.25 -2.44
N GLU A 208 -4.34 -13.23 -2.18
CA GLU A 208 -3.99 -14.48 -1.50
C GLU A 208 -3.05 -15.36 -2.34
N GLU A 209 -3.29 -15.42 -3.66
CA GLU A 209 -2.43 -16.13 -4.61
C GLU A 209 -1.09 -15.42 -4.80
N LEU A 210 -1.09 -14.05 -4.90
CA LEU A 210 0.15 -13.28 -4.93
C LEU A 210 0.98 -13.51 -3.66
N LYS A 211 0.32 -13.55 -2.48
CA LYS A 211 0.98 -13.93 -1.23
C LYS A 211 1.54 -15.35 -1.31
N GLY A 212 0.85 -16.28 -1.98
CA GLY A 212 1.32 -17.65 -2.21
C GLY A 212 2.61 -17.73 -3.04
N TYR A 213 2.79 -16.88 -4.03
CA TYR A 213 4.05 -16.76 -4.77
C TYR A 213 5.16 -16.16 -3.91
N ILE A 214 4.86 -15.07 -3.17
CA ILE A 214 5.83 -14.39 -2.29
C ILE A 214 6.31 -15.35 -1.20
N ALA A 215 5.40 -16.09 -0.55
CA ALA A 215 5.72 -17.04 0.53
C ALA A 215 6.70 -18.15 0.13
N ARG A 216 6.78 -18.47 -1.16
CA ARG A 216 7.69 -19.49 -1.72
C ARG A 216 9.03 -18.91 -2.20
N CYS A 217 9.24 -17.59 -2.05
CA CYS A 217 10.53 -16.97 -2.32
C CYS A 217 11.50 -17.16 -1.15
N ARG A 218 12.78 -17.25 -1.45
CA ARG A 218 13.86 -17.27 -0.46
C ARG A 218 14.18 -15.86 0.06
N PHE A 219 13.97 -14.85 -0.77
CA PHE A 219 14.17 -13.44 -0.48
C PHE A 219 13.17 -12.60 -1.28
N PHE A 220 12.74 -11.48 -0.74
CA PHE A 220 11.82 -10.58 -1.42
C PHE A 220 12.31 -9.13 -1.41
N ILE A 221 12.16 -8.42 -2.53
CA ILE A 221 12.42 -6.99 -2.64
C ILE A 221 11.15 -6.32 -3.16
N GLY A 222 10.51 -5.49 -2.34
CA GLY A 222 9.19 -4.95 -2.65
C GLY A 222 9.08 -3.44 -2.51
N ALA A 223 8.47 -2.79 -3.51
CA ALA A 223 8.14 -1.37 -3.50
C ALA A 223 6.69 -1.08 -3.05
N ARG A 224 5.83 -2.08 -3.04
CA ARG A 224 4.44 -1.94 -2.57
C ARG A 224 4.31 -2.44 -1.13
N THR A 225 3.73 -1.62 -0.26
CA THR A 225 3.58 -1.95 1.17
C THR A 225 2.90 -3.30 1.40
N HIS A 226 1.80 -3.59 0.70
CA HIS A 226 1.11 -4.87 0.90
C HIS A 226 1.89 -6.06 0.36
N SER A 227 2.76 -5.89 -0.64
CA SER A 227 3.69 -6.94 -1.06
C SER A 227 4.76 -7.24 -0.01
N THR A 228 5.28 -6.20 0.66
CA THR A 228 6.21 -6.40 1.78
C THR A 228 5.53 -7.00 3.00
N ILE A 229 4.27 -6.61 3.32
CA ILE A 229 3.47 -7.25 4.37
C ILE A 229 3.25 -8.73 4.06
N ALA A 230 2.95 -9.08 2.81
CA ALA A 230 2.81 -10.48 2.41
C ALA A 230 4.10 -11.28 2.66
N ALA A 231 5.27 -10.69 2.38
CA ALA A 231 6.56 -11.31 2.65
C ALA A 231 6.84 -11.43 4.16
N TYR A 232 6.68 -10.36 4.92
CA TYR A 232 6.88 -10.36 6.38
C TYR A 232 5.99 -11.39 7.08
N SER A 233 4.69 -11.40 6.75
CA SER A 233 3.73 -12.34 7.34
C SER A 233 3.92 -13.79 6.90
N SER A 234 4.74 -14.02 5.87
CA SER A 234 5.18 -15.33 5.39
C SER A 234 6.61 -15.69 5.84
N LEU A 235 7.22 -14.88 6.71
CA LEU A 235 8.59 -15.04 7.22
C LEU A 235 9.66 -15.06 6.13
N VAL A 236 9.41 -14.39 5.00
CA VAL A 236 10.39 -14.24 3.93
C VAL A 236 11.29 -13.05 4.23
N PRO A 237 12.63 -13.22 4.27
CA PRO A 237 13.55 -12.10 4.40
C PRO A 237 13.30 -11.05 3.32
N THR A 238 13.18 -9.77 3.71
CA THR A 238 12.63 -8.75 2.82
C THR A 238 13.42 -7.46 2.89
N LEU A 239 13.75 -6.91 1.71
CA LEU A 239 14.20 -5.54 1.54
C LEU A 239 13.02 -4.69 1.04
N ALA A 240 12.56 -3.75 1.86
CA ALA A 240 11.54 -2.80 1.44
C ALA A 240 12.16 -1.61 0.71
N VAL A 241 11.72 -1.37 -0.53
CA VAL A 241 12.01 -0.14 -1.26
C VAL A 241 11.03 0.92 -0.79
N GLY A 242 11.28 1.46 0.42
CA GLY A 242 10.36 2.35 1.11
C GLY A 242 10.58 3.81 0.76
N TYR A 243 9.52 4.49 0.32
CA TYR A 243 9.50 5.94 0.08
C TYR A 243 8.42 6.67 0.91
N SER A 244 7.76 5.99 1.85
CA SER A 244 6.63 6.55 2.60
C SER A 244 6.68 6.21 4.08
N VAL A 245 5.97 7.01 4.92
CA VAL A 245 5.81 6.80 6.36
C VAL A 245 5.37 5.37 6.70
N LYS A 246 4.46 4.79 5.93
CA LYS A 246 3.93 3.43 6.17
C LYS A 246 5.00 2.34 6.10
N ALA A 247 5.93 2.42 5.15
CA ALA A 247 7.00 1.45 5.04
C ALA A 247 7.95 1.55 6.25
N ARG A 248 8.30 2.78 6.65
CA ARG A 248 9.12 3.05 7.83
C ARG A 248 8.44 2.63 9.11
N GLY A 249 7.15 2.98 9.28
CA GLY A 249 6.39 2.66 10.49
C GLY A 249 6.24 1.14 10.69
N ILE A 250 5.86 0.41 9.64
CA ILE A 250 5.76 -1.05 9.71
C ILE A 250 7.12 -1.70 10.01
N ALA A 251 8.22 -1.22 9.39
CA ALA A 251 9.54 -1.75 9.68
C ALA A 251 9.96 -1.45 11.14
N LYS A 252 9.71 -0.23 11.63
CA LYS A 252 9.94 0.15 13.04
C LYS A 252 9.20 -0.78 13.99
N ASP A 253 7.93 -1.06 13.71
CA ASP A 253 7.08 -1.89 14.59
C ASP A 253 7.51 -3.36 14.60
N LEU A 254 7.98 -3.88 13.47
CA LEU A 254 8.40 -5.29 13.35
C LEU A 254 9.85 -5.53 13.81
N PHE A 255 10.75 -4.59 13.53
CA PHE A 255 12.20 -4.81 13.67
C PHE A 255 12.88 -3.83 14.65
N GLY A 256 12.15 -2.83 15.16
CA GLY A 256 12.69 -1.78 16.04
C GLY A 256 13.46 -0.68 15.31
N THR A 257 13.67 -0.81 13.99
CA THR A 257 14.36 0.16 13.13
C THR A 257 13.79 0.11 11.72
N TRP A 258 14.01 1.17 10.96
CA TRP A 258 13.71 1.22 9.51
C TRP A 258 14.97 1.45 8.64
N GLU A 259 16.15 1.43 9.26
CA GLU A 259 17.46 1.52 8.61
C GLU A 259 18.04 0.14 8.28
#